data_9ba5a4d60677397a17a0e02bdebcecf5
#
_entry.id   9ba5a4d60677397a17a0e02bdebcecf5
#
_cell.length_a   1.000
_cell.length_b   1.000
_cell.length_c   1.000
_cell.angle_alpha   90.00
_cell.angle_beta   90.00
_cell.angle_gamma   90.00
#
_symmetry.space_group_name_H-M   'P 1'
#
loop_
_entity.id
_entity.type
_entity.pdbx_description
1 polymer ?
#
loop_
_entity_poly.entity_id
_entity_poly.type
_entity_poly.pdbx_seq_one_letter_code
_entity_poly.pdbx_strand_id
1 'polypeptide(L)'
;MALAFLAGWYFVSQVIIAVAYFVPIGANQGPQGVIDLQNDLASGALDPTDPVVLSLSLVSLVVLLPGILLAVKIARVGPAGILSSTRFRVRWGWTAWCLIPTLVIAAIMFVVQTGLFWDGGMITTDGGFAWNHAAIGQSTVSLGTLTTTLVLVIVLVPFQGAAEEYIFRGFLMQTIGSWIPVRIVGTVLAVAVSTVVFALLHIPNGYNVWGILDVGSFGLIAAIIVLRTGGLEATVLQHAFNNIMIFVLQAPGWSGIDLSSQDANGTIGGWLVTLGTSLLYWGMVEVLARWRRLDRRFAGAAAPRFRGPTPVWAGGGRWFGPGGTGWASAPARLDETAGSADGADAAPVDNAVGVVGRP
;
A
#
# COMPACT_ATOMS: atom_id res chain seq x y z
N MET A 1 -3.44 -13.00 17.34
CA MET A 1 -4.16 -13.89 16.43
C MET A 1 -3.96 -13.50 14.96
N ALA A 2 -4.31 -12.27 14.51
CA ALA A 2 -4.16 -11.87 13.10
C ALA A 2 -2.74 -12.03 12.56
N LEU A 3 -1.73 -11.56 13.29
CA LEU A 3 -0.31 -11.71 12.90
C LEU A 3 0.12 -13.18 12.81
N ALA A 4 -0.29 -14.01 13.78
CA ALA A 4 0.04 -15.44 13.75
C ALA A 4 -0.61 -16.15 12.56
N PHE A 5 -1.87 -15.79 12.22
CA PHE A 5 -2.53 -16.31 11.03
C PHE A 5 -1.82 -15.84 9.76
N LEU A 6 -1.47 -14.55 9.65
CA LEU A 6 -0.77 -14.01 8.48
C LEU A 6 0.59 -14.69 8.28
N ALA A 7 1.35 -14.91 9.37
CA ALA A 7 2.63 -15.61 9.31
C ALA A 7 2.45 -17.06 8.85
N GLY A 8 1.47 -17.78 9.38
CA GLY A 8 1.15 -19.15 8.95
C GLY A 8 0.67 -19.20 7.50
N TRP A 9 -0.20 -18.27 7.10
CA TRP A 9 -0.65 -18.12 5.70
C TRP A 9 0.54 -17.92 4.77
N TYR A 10 1.41 -16.96 5.11
CA TYR A 10 2.59 -16.66 4.30
C TYR A 10 3.49 -17.88 4.18
N PHE A 11 3.83 -18.53 5.29
CA PHE A 11 4.67 -19.73 5.29
C PHE A 11 4.09 -20.83 4.39
N VAL A 12 2.81 -21.18 4.55
CA VAL A 12 2.16 -22.22 3.74
C VAL A 12 2.14 -21.83 2.27
N SER A 13 1.84 -20.56 1.97
CA SER A 13 1.85 -20.05 0.60
C SER A 13 3.23 -20.13 -0.03
N GLN A 14 4.31 -19.79 0.71
CA GLN A 14 5.68 -19.90 0.20
C GLN A 14 6.07 -21.36 -0.09
N VAL A 15 5.65 -22.30 0.74
CA VAL A 15 5.88 -23.73 0.47
C VAL A 15 5.17 -24.18 -0.80
N ILE A 16 3.91 -23.79 -0.99
CA ILE A 16 3.14 -24.12 -2.20
C ILE A 16 3.78 -23.50 -3.44
N ILE A 17 4.16 -22.24 -3.38
CA ILE A 17 4.82 -21.51 -4.47
C ILE A 17 6.16 -22.16 -4.79
N ALA A 18 6.99 -22.45 -3.78
CA ALA A 18 8.25 -23.13 -3.98
C ALA A 18 8.05 -24.47 -4.71
N VAL A 19 7.13 -25.30 -4.27
CA VAL A 19 6.83 -26.58 -4.94
C VAL A 19 6.39 -26.35 -6.39
N ALA A 20 5.54 -25.35 -6.65
CA ALA A 20 5.02 -25.07 -7.98
C ALA A 20 6.10 -24.59 -8.98
N TYR A 21 7.17 -23.98 -8.50
CA TYR A 21 8.28 -23.51 -9.34
C TYR A 21 9.45 -24.51 -9.38
N PHE A 22 9.92 -24.97 -8.23
CA PHE A 22 11.12 -25.80 -8.16
C PHE A 22 10.91 -27.23 -8.71
N VAL A 23 9.71 -27.79 -8.55
CA VAL A 23 9.45 -29.14 -9.08
C VAL A 23 9.47 -29.19 -10.61
N PRO A 24 8.77 -28.31 -11.35
CA PRO A 24 8.87 -28.29 -12.82
C PRO A 24 10.27 -27.97 -13.33
N ILE A 25 10.98 -27.04 -12.69
CA ILE A 25 12.35 -26.68 -13.06
C ILE A 25 13.28 -27.88 -12.86
N GLY A 26 13.21 -28.52 -11.70
CA GLY A 26 14.00 -29.74 -11.44
C GLY A 26 13.69 -30.90 -12.41
N ALA A 27 12.42 -31.05 -12.81
CA ALA A 27 12.02 -32.06 -13.78
C ALA A 27 12.52 -31.75 -15.21
N ASN A 28 12.56 -30.48 -15.63
CA ASN A 28 12.91 -30.09 -16.98
C ASN A 28 14.40 -29.76 -17.16
N GLN A 29 15.06 -29.17 -16.15
CA GLN A 29 16.43 -28.68 -16.20
C GLN A 29 17.38 -29.43 -15.27
N GLY A 30 16.86 -30.38 -14.50
CA GLY A 30 17.64 -31.15 -13.53
C GLY A 30 18.06 -30.33 -12.29
N PRO A 31 18.97 -30.89 -11.46
CA PRO A 31 19.40 -30.26 -10.21
C PRO A 31 20.07 -28.90 -10.43
N GLN A 32 20.75 -28.70 -11.58
CA GLN A 32 21.42 -27.43 -11.87
C GLN A 32 20.43 -26.30 -12.02
N GLY A 33 19.33 -26.47 -12.75
CA GLY A 33 18.30 -25.46 -12.88
C GLY A 33 17.67 -25.04 -11.54
N VAL A 34 17.59 -25.98 -10.59
CA VAL A 34 17.13 -25.66 -9.20
C VAL A 34 18.16 -24.80 -8.48
N ILE A 35 19.46 -25.11 -8.61
CA ILE A 35 20.56 -24.35 -8.00
C ILE A 35 20.60 -22.94 -8.59
N ASP A 36 20.48 -22.81 -9.92
CA ASP A 36 20.50 -21.52 -10.60
C ASP A 36 19.35 -20.65 -10.13
N LEU A 37 18.12 -21.14 -10.10
CA LEU A 37 16.97 -20.40 -9.55
C LEU A 37 17.16 -20.01 -8.08
N GLN A 38 17.78 -20.89 -7.26
CA GLN A 38 18.07 -20.55 -5.86
C GLN A 38 19.08 -19.41 -5.76
N ASN A 39 20.12 -19.40 -6.59
CA ASN A 39 21.13 -18.36 -6.62
C ASN A 39 20.52 -17.01 -7.06
N ASP A 40 19.67 -17.03 -8.10
CA ASP A 40 18.98 -15.84 -8.59
C ASP A 40 18.08 -15.22 -7.51
N LEU A 41 17.32 -16.07 -6.81
CA LEU A 41 16.49 -15.60 -5.69
C LEU A 41 17.32 -15.12 -4.49
N ALA A 42 18.45 -15.77 -4.21
CA ALA A 42 19.33 -15.39 -3.10
C ALA A 42 20.08 -14.08 -3.37
N SER A 43 20.23 -13.69 -4.64
CA SER A 43 20.78 -12.37 -4.98
C SER A 43 19.88 -11.21 -4.55
N GLY A 44 18.60 -11.48 -4.22
CA GLY A 44 17.61 -10.48 -3.87
C GLY A 44 17.15 -9.63 -5.07
N ALA A 45 17.67 -9.87 -6.25
CA ALA A 45 17.34 -9.12 -7.44
C ALA A 45 15.96 -9.52 -7.99
N LEU A 46 15.12 -8.53 -8.23
CA LEU A 46 13.89 -8.69 -9.02
C LEU A 46 14.26 -8.50 -10.49
N ASP A 47 14.82 -9.53 -11.13
CA ASP A 47 15.26 -9.42 -12.52
C ASP A 47 14.05 -9.43 -13.49
N PRO A 48 13.71 -8.29 -14.11
CA PRO A 48 12.60 -8.21 -15.05
C PRO A 48 12.96 -8.83 -16.42
N THR A 49 14.22 -9.23 -16.64
CA THR A 49 14.64 -9.93 -17.86
C THR A 49 14.42 -11.45 -17.73
N ASP A 50 14.21 -11.97 -16.50
CA ASP A 50 13.81 -13.34 -16.24
C ASP A 50 12.35 -13.41 -15.73
N PRO A 51 11.37 -13.79 -16.59
CA PRO A 51 9.98 -13.90 -16.20
C PRO A 51 9.71 -14.93 -15.10
N VAL A 52 10.55 -15.96 -14.94
CA VAL A 52 10.38 -16.98 -13.91
C VAL A 52 10.74 -16.42 -12.54
N VAL A 53 11.90 -15.81 -12.41
CA VAL A 53 12.37 -15.15 -11.17
C VAL A 53 11.41 -14.03 -10.79
N LEU A 54 11.05 -13.18 -11.75
CA LEU A 54 10.11 -12.07 -11.53
C LEU A 54 8.74 -12.57 -11.07
N SER A 55 8.17 -13.58 -11.75
CA SER A 55 6.84 -14.09 -11.39
C SER A 55 6.84 -14.74 -10.01
N LEU A 56 7.86 -15.50 -9.67
CA LEU A 56 8.02 -16.12 -8.36
C LEU A 56 8.07 -15.07 -7.25
N SER A 57 8.87 -14.03 -7.44
CA SER A 57 9.02 -12.92 -6.50
C SER A 57 7.72 -12.15 -6.33
N LEU A 58 7.06 -11.77 -7.43
CA LEU A 58 5.80 -11.03 -7.37
C LEU A 58 4.66 -11.85 -6.76
N VAL A 59 4.51 -13.13 -7.14
CA VAL A 59 3.47 -14.01 -6.57
C VAL A 59 3.68 -14.19 -5.07
N SER A 60 4.94 -14.31 -4.62
CA SER A 60 5.30 -14.41 -3.20
C SER A 60 4.82 -13.21 -2.37
N LEU A 61 4.70 -12.05 -2.97
CA LEU A 61 4.17 -10.84 -2.33
C LEU A 61 2.65 -10.70 -2.52
N VAL A 62 2.14 -11.01 -3.71
CA VAL A 62 0.69 -10.91 -4.01
C VAL A 62 -0.16 -11.77 -3.07
N VAL A 63 0.31 -12.95 -2.67
CA VAL A 63 -0.40 -13.84 -1.74
C VAL A 63 -0.61 -13.23 -0.35
N LEU A 64 0.14 -12.20 0.01
CA LEU A 64 -0.05 -11.48 1.26
C LEU A 64 -1.37 -10.68 1.29
N LEU A 65 -1.87 -10.24 0.13
CA LEU A 65 -3.11 -9.46 0.07
C LEU A 65 -4.34 -10.27 0.54
N PRO A 66 -4.67 -11.44 -0.02
CA PRO A 66 -5.73 -12.27 0.53
C PRO A 66 -5.43 -12.72 1.96
N GLY A 67 -4.16 -12.96 2.30
CA GLY A 67 -3.75 -13.33 3.65
C GLY A 67 -4.11 -12.30 4.70
N ILE A 68 -3.80 -11.01 4.47
CA ILE A 68 -4.12 -9.94 5.42
C ILE A 68 -5.62 -9.69 5.52
N LEU A 69 -6.36 -9.76 4.40
CA LEU A 69 -7.82 -9.60 4.40
C LEU A 69 -8.50 -10.74 5.19
N LEU A 70 -8.03 -11.97 5.05
CA LEU A 70 -8.50 -13.12 5.82
C LEU A 70 -8.09 -13.02 7.29
N ALA A 71 -6.86 -12.59 7.58
CA ALA A 71 -6.36 -12.43 8.94
C ALA A 71 -7.26 -11.48 9.77
N VAL A 72 -7.63 -10.33 9.20
CA VAL A 72 -8.53 -9.37 9.83
C VAL A 72 -9.92 -9.97 10.08
N LYS A 73 -10.44 -10.71 9.11
CA LYS A 73 -11.75 -11.38 9.20
C LYS A 73 -11.75 -12.48 10.27
N ILE A 74 -10.74 -13.36 10.26
CA ILE A 74 -10.59 -14.49 11.19
C ILE A 74 -10.35 -13.99 12.62
N ALA A 75 -9.52 -12.97 12.78
CA ALA A 75 -9.25 -12.35 14.06
C ALA A 75 -10.44 -11.49 14.57
N ARG A 76 -11.51 -11.39 13.80
CA ARG A 76 -12.71 -10.60 14.12
C ARG A 76 -12.39 -9.13 14.46
N VAL A 77 -11.34 -8.58 13.86
CA VAL A 77 -10.95 -7.18 14.04
C VAL A 77 -12.02 -6.26 13.44
N GLY A 78 -12.59 -6.67 12.30
CA GLY A 78 -13.62 -5.90 11.60
C GLY A 78 -13.88 -6.45 10.20
N PRO A 79 -14.69 -5.77 9.37
CA PRO A 79 -14.79 -6.08 7.96
C PRO A 79 -13.43 -5.83 7.28
N ALA A 80 -13.07 -6.65 6.30
CA ALA A 80 -11.80 -6.51 5.57
C ALA A 80 -11.60 -5.09 5.00
N GLY A 81 -12.69 -4.42 4.63
CA GLY A 81 -12.66 -3.04 4.15
C GLY A 81 -12.19 -1.98 5.15
N ILE A 82 -12.06 -2.34 6.45
CA ILE A 82 -11.48 -1.45 7.47
C ILE A 82 -10.04 -1.06 7.11
N LEU A 83 -9.33 -1.93 6.41
CA LEU A 83 -7.98 -1.65 5.94
C LEU A 83 -7.97 -0.69 4.76
N SER A 84 -9.05 -0.66 3.95
CA SER A 84 -9.09 0.12 2.71
C SER A 84 -9.30 1.61 2.95
N SER A 85 -10.28 1.97 3.77
CA SER A 85 -10.59 3.39 4.03
C SER A 85 -11.53 3.58 5.22
N THR A 86 -11.71 4.84 5.61
CA THR A 86 -12.71 5.30 6.60
C THR A 86 -14.15 4.97 6.23
N ARG A 87 -14.40 4.55 5.00
CA ARG A 87 -15.71 4.09 4.52
C ARG A 87 -15.85 2.56 4.53
N PHE A 88 -14.86 1.82 5.05
CA PHE A 88 -14.80 0.35 5.08
C PHE A 88 -14.93 -0.32 3.70
N ARG A 89 -14.53 0.39 2.66
CA ARG A 89 -14.52 -0.09 1.27
C ARG A 89 -13.59 0.77 0.43
N VAL A 90 -13.16 0.25 -0.71
CA VAL A 90 -12.46 1.06 -1.71
C VAL A 90 -13.44 2.09 -2.27
N ARG A 91 -13.02 3.35 -2.30
CA ARG A 91 -13.78 4.48 -2.85
C ARG A 91 -13.45 4.65 -4.33
N TRP A 92 -14.01 3.79 -5.18
CA TRP A 92 -13.66 3.69 -6.61
C TRP A 92 -13.69 5.03 -7.35
N GLY A 93 -14.69 5.88 -7.05
CA GLY A 93 -14.74 7.22 -7.63
C GLY A 93 -13.55 8.10 -7.21
N TRP A 94 -13.08 7.97 -5.96
CA TRP A 94 -11.87 8.64 -5.48
C TRP A 94 -10.61 8.02 -6.12
N THR A 95 -10.55 6.70 -6.21
CA THR A 95 -9.47 5.97 -6.89
C THR A 95 -9.29 6.46 -8.33
N ALA A 96 -10.41 6.60 -9.07
CA ALA A 96 -10.38 7.10 -10.44
C ALA A 96 -9.81 8.53 -10.53
N TRP A 97 -10.14 9.42 -9.58
CA TRP A 97 -9.55 10.75 -9.53
C TRP A 97 -8.07 10.73 -9.19
N CYS A 98 -7.62 9.81 -8.35
CA CYS A 98 -6.20 9.65 -8.02
C CYS A 98 -5.36 9.19 -9.21
N LEU A 99 -5.94 8.65 -10.28
CA LEU A 99 -5.20 8.34 -11.50
C LEU A 99 -4.57 9.59 -12.14
N ILE A 100 -5.18 10.77 -12.00
CA ILE A 100 -4.63 12.00 -12.57
C ILE A 100 -3.25 12.32 -12.00
N PRO A 101 -3.07 12.52 -10.67
CA PRO A 101 -1.74 12.75 -10.12
C PRO A 101 -0.80 11.56 -10.35
N THR A 102 -1.31 10.34 -10.33
CA THR A 102 -0.50 9.14 -10.57
C THR A 102 0.11 9.14 -11.98
N LEU A 103 -0.69 9.42 -13.01
CA LEU A 103 -0.22 9.48 -14.40
C LEU A 103 0.73 10.66 -14.64
N VAL A 104 0.50 11.80 -13.99
CA VAL A 104 1.42 12.94 -14.05
C VAL A 104 2.79 12.56 -13.48
N ILE A 105 2.82 11.92 -12.30
CA ILE A 105 4.09 11.47 -11.71
C ILE A 105 4.74 10.37 -12.55
N ALA A 106 3.97 9.42 -13.07
CA ALA A 106 4.49 8.39 -13.96
C ALA A 106 5.16 9.00 -15.21
N ALA A 107 4.54 10.01 -15.82
CA ALA A 107 5.12 10.74 -16.94
C ALA A 107 6.42 11.47 -16.56
N ILE A 108 6.45 12.14 -15.40
CA ILE A 108 7.66 12.79 -14.87
C ILE A 108 8.76 11.74 -14.65
N MET A 109 8.44 10.62 -13.99
CA MET A 109 9.40 9.56 -13.73
C MET A 109 9.91 8.91 -15.02
N PHE A 110 9.05 8.75 -16.02
CA PHE A 110 9.47 8.27 -17.33
C PHE A 110 10.53 9.20 -17.93
N VAL A 111 10.26 10.51 -17.94
CA VAL A 111 11.21 11.50 -18.49
C VAL A 111 12.50 11.52 -17.68
N VAL A 112 12.40 11.48 -16.35
CA VAL A 112 13.58 11.49 -15.47
C VAL A 112 14.42 10.24 -15.68
N GLN A 113 13.81 9.06 -15.67
CA GLN A 113 14.57 7.80 -15.82
C GLN A 113 15.14 7.60 -17.21
N THR A 114 14.50 8.06 -18.24
CA THR A 114 15.01 7.95 -19.61
C THR A 114 15.99 9.04 -20.00
N GLY A 115 16.07 10.14 -19.26
CA GLY A 115 16.85 11.30 -19.64
C GLY A 115 17.88 11.82 -18.62
N LEU A 116 17.66 11.59 -17.32
CA LEU A 116 18.47 12.25 -16.28
C LEU A 116 19.49 11.36 -15.59
N PHE A 117 19.19 10.08 -15.41
CA PHE A 117 19.95 9.20 -14.51
C PHE A 117 20.65 8.05 -15.20
N TRP A 118 20.63 8.06 -16.49
CA TRP A 118 21.31 7.07 -17.28
C TRP A 118 22.75 7.42 -17.51
N ASP A 119 23.55 6.38 -17.80
CA ASP A 119 24.95 6.49 -18.14
C ASP A 119 25.14 7.64 -19.14
N GLY A 120 25.56 8.77 -18.64
CA GLY A 120 25.57 10.01 -19.39
C GLY A 120 24.25 10.76 -19.51
N GLY A 121 23.16 10.33 -18.88
CA GLY A 121 21.85 11.00 -18.84
C GLY A 121 21.77 12.44 -19.33
N MET A 122 20.95 13.27 -18.73
CA MET A 122 20.97 14.71 -19.05
C MET A 122 22.23 15.43 -18.53
N ILE A 123 22.95 14.83 -17.57
CA ILE A 123 24.20 15.37 -17.02
C ILE A 123 25.34 14.48 -17.48
N THR A 124 26.15 14.98 -18.39
CA THR A 124 27.38 14.31 -18.84
C THR A 124 28.50 14.48 -17.82
N THR A 125 29.53 13.63 -17.90
CA THR A 125 30.71 13.68 -17.02
C THR A 125 31.50 14.98 -17.11
N ASP A 126 31.35 15.72 -18.20
CA ASP A 126 31.96 17.03 -18.44
C ASP A 126 31.08 18.22 -17.98
N GLY A 127 29.96 17.93 -17.29
CA GLY A 127 29.06 18.95 -16.77
C GLY A 127 28.04 19.50 -17.78
N GLY A 128 28.01 18.92 -19.00
CA GLY A 128 27.00 19.22 -20.01
C GLY A 128 25.68 18.54 -19.72
N PHE A 129 24.64 18.92 -20.48
CA PHE A 129 23.36 18.23 -20.51
C PHE A 129 23.19 17.51 -21.85
N ALA A 130 23.00 16.20 -21.83
CA ALA A 130 22.72 15.41 -22.99
C ALA A 130 21.59 14.41 -22.72
N TRP A 131 20.71 14.23 -23.71
CA TRP A 131 19.69 13.20 -23.67
C TRP A 131 20.26 11.91 -24.22
N ASN A 132 20.36 10.87 -23.41
CA ASN A 132 20.92 9.59 -23.85
C ASN A 132 19.88 8.78 -24.65
N HIS A 133 19.79 9.06 -25.95
CA HIS A 133 18.93 8.31 -26.86
C HIS A 133 19.42 6.88 -27.17
N ALA A 134 20.69 6.58 -26.93
CA ALA A 134 21.27 5.28 -27.24
C ALA A 134 20.76 4.17 -26.31
N ALA A 135 20.29 4.54 -25.09
CA ALA A 135 19.72 3.60 -24.14
C ALA A 135 18.27 3.19 -24.47
N ILE A 136 17.57 3.98 -25.30
CA ILE A 136 16.19 3.74 -25.68
C ILE A 136 16.16 3.12 -27.08
N GLY A 137 15.57 1.94 -27.22
CA GLY A 137 15.25 1.37 -28.54
C GLY A 137 15.95 0.06 -28.92
N GLN A 138 16.93 -0.40 -28.13
CA GLN A 138 17.51 -1.74 -28.33
C GLN A 138 17.19 -2.63 -27.14
N SER A 139 16.27 -3.57 -27.32
CA SER A 139 15.99 -4.60 -26.31
C SER A 139 17.08 -5.66 -26.34
N THR A 140 17.62 -6.00 -25.16
CA THR A 140 18.57 -7.10 -25.00
C THR A 140 17.88 -8.46 -24.82
N VAL A 141 16.56 -8.46 -24.65
CA VAL A 141 15.76 -9.66 -24.45
C VAL A 141 14.91 -10.00 -25.67
N SER A 142 14.50 -11.26 -25.79
CA SER A 142 13.59 -11.70 -26.85
C SER A 142 12.21 -11.03 -26.74
N LEU A 143 11.51 -10.89 -27.86
CA LEU A 143 10.13 -10.35 -27.85
C LEU A 143 9.20 -11.20 -26.96
N GLY A 144 9.38 -12.51 -26.92
CA GLY A 144 8.61 -13.42 -26.06
C GLY A 144 8.84 -13.13 -24.58
N THR A 145 10.10 -13.01 -24.16
CA THR A 145 10.49 -12.64 -22.80
C THR A 145 9.90 -11.28 -22.42
N LEU A 146 10.11 -10.27 -23.24
CA LEU A 146 9.60 -8.91 -23.00
C LEU A 146 8.07 -8.90 -22.83
N THR A 147 7.35 -9.56 -23.76
CA THR A 147 5.89 -9.63 -23.70
C THR A 147 5.42 -10.34 -22.44
N THR A 148 6.04 -11.45 -22.06
CA THR A 148 5.71 -12.19 -20.83
C THR A 148 5.95 -11.34 -19.61
N THR A 149 7.09 -10.68 -19.51
CA THR A 149 7.42 -9.76 -18.41
C THR A 149 6.40 -8.64 -18.32
N LEU A 150 6.08 -7.96 -19.42
CA LEU A 150 5.11 -6.86 -19.41
C LEU A 150 3.72 -7.32 -18.94
N VAL A 151 3.27 -8.50 -19.36
CA VAL A 151 2.01 -9.08 -18.90
C VAL A 151 2.06 -9.36 -17.40
N LEU A 152 3.12 -9.99 -16.89
CA LEU A 152 3.32 -10.26 -15.47
C LEU A 152 3.31 -8.95 -14.65
N VAL A 153 4.03 -7.94 -15.10
CA VAL A 153 4.13 -6.65 -14.43
C VAL A 153 2.75 -5.98 -14.35
N ILE A 154 2.03 -5.87 -15.47
CA ILE A 154 0.72 -5.21 -15.50
C ILE A 154 -0.31 -5.96 -14.65
N VAL A 155 -0.23 -7.30 -14.61
CA VAL A 155 -1.20 -8.11 -13.86
C VAL A 155 -0.85 -8.20 -12.38
N LEU A 156 0.42 -8.43 -12.01
CA LEU A 156 0.80 -8.76 -10.63
C LEU A 156 1.21 -7.55 -9.80
N VAL A 157 1.90 -6.57 -10.38
CA VAL A 157 2.42 -5.42 -9.61
C VAL A 157 1.33 -4.58 -8.94
N PRO A 158 0.15 -4.34 -9.52
CA PRO A 158 -0.93 -3.66 -8.81
C PRO A 158 -1.36 -4.38 -7.53
N PHE A 159 -1.37 -5.71 -7.55
CA PHE A 159 -1.71 -6.50 -6.37
C PHE A 159 -0.57 -6.58 -5.37
N GLN A 160 0.70 -6.61 -5.85
CA GLN A 160 1.88 -6.53 -5.00
C GLN A 160 1.92 -5.20 -4.24
N GLY A 161 1.80 -4.07 -4.94
CA GLY A 161 1.75 -2.75 -4.29
C GLY A 161 0.55 -2.62 -3.34
N ALA A 162 -0.61 -3.16 -3.70
CA ALA A 162 -1.75 -3.22 -2.79
C ALA A 162 -1.45 -4.06 -1.55
N ALA A 163 -0.84 -5.24 -1.69
CA ALA A 163 -0.50 -6.12 -0.57
C ALA A 163 0.37 -5.39 0.46
N GLU A 164 1.39 -4.71 0.01
CA GLU A 164 2.28 -3.95 0.87
C GLU A 164 1.57 -2.77 1.54
N GLU A 165 0.79 -1.97 0.81
CA GLU A 165 0.03 -0.87 1.41
C GLU A 165 -0.98 -1.36 2.45
N TYR A 166 -1.69 -2.47 2.18
CA TYR A 166 -2.63 -3.06 3.12
C TYR A 166 -1.96 -3.58 4.39
N ILE A 167 -0.73 -4.13 4.28
CA ILE A 167 0.02 -4.60 5.45
C ILE A 167 0.57 -3.43 6.24
N PHE A 168 1.29 -2.50 5.59
CA PHE A 168 2.03 -1.46 6.32
C PHE A 168 1.13 -0.31 6.75
N ARG A 169 0.31 0.24 5.85
CA ARG A 169 -0.53 1.41 6.13
C ARG A 169 -1.93 1.02 6.58
N GLY A 170 -2.45 -0.07 6.02
CA GLY A 170 -3.76 -0.60 6.40
C GLY A 170 -3.75 -1.30 7.76
N PHE A 171 -2.82 -2.22 8.01
CA PHE A 171 -2.85 -3.07 9.19
C PHE A 171 -1.84 -2.63 10.26
N LEU A 172 -0.55 -2.59 9.95
CA LEU A 172 0.51 -2.33 10.93
C LEU A 172 0.37 -0.94 11.57
N MET A 173 0.23 0.11 10.74
CA MET A 173 0.09 1.47 11.22
C MET A 173 -1.17 1.63 12.08
N GLN A 174 -2.31 1.05 11.67
CA GLN A 174 -3.54 1.08 12.46
C GLN A 174 -3.40 0.30 13.77
N THR A 175 -2.76 -0.86 13.76
CA THR A 175 -2.55 -1.69 14.94
C THR A 175 -1.70 -0.96 15.98
N ILE A 176 -0.56 -0.42 15.59
CA ILE A 176 0.33 0.34 16.50
C ILE A 176 -0.39 1.57 17.06
N GLY A 177 -1.07 2.32 16.17
CA GLY A 177 -1.82 3.50 16.59
C GLY A 177 -2.92 3.19 17.60
N SER A 178 -3.55 2.00 17.53
CA SER A 178 -4.60 1.59 18.45
C SER A 178 -4.09 1.23 19.85
N TRP A 179 -2.83 0.85 20.01
CA TRP A 179 -2.25 0.47 21.30
C TRP A 179 -1.88 1.68 22.17
N ILE A 180 -1.74 2.85 21.56
CA ILE A 180 -1.21 4.03 22.24
C ILE A 180 -2.34 5.03 22.50
N PRO A 181 -2.69 5.29 23.78
CA PRO A 181 -3.84 6.13 24.12
C PRO A 181 -3.63 7.61 23.81
N VAL A 182 -2.35 8.07 23.80
CA VAL A 182 -2.02 9.46 23.48
C VAL A 182 -1.97 9.62 21.95
N ARG A 183 -2.95 10.32 21.40
CA ARG A 183 -3.20 10.43 19.96
C ARG A 183 -1.95 10.83 19.15
N ILE A 184 -1.28 11.91 19.56
CA ILE A 184 -0.11 12.41 18.80
C ILE A 184 1.02 11.38 18.84
N VAL A 185 1.31 10.85 20.02
CA VAL A 185 2.36 9.84 20.20
C VAL A 185 2.04 8.58 19.40
N GLY A 186 0.78 8.10 19.48
CA GLY A 186 0.33 6.95 18.73
C GLY A 186 0.44 7.15 17.21
N THR A 187 0.09 8.34 16.71
CA THR A 187 0.24 8.66 15.28
C THR A 187 1.71 8.65 14.86
N VAL A 188 2.56 9.37 15.60
CA VAL A 188 3.98 9.48 15.27
C VAL A 188 4.65 8.10 15.30
N LEU A 189 4.41 7.31 16.35
CA LEU A 189 4.99 5.97 16.47
C LEU A 189 4.44 5.02 15.41
N ALA A 190 3.14 5.07 15.09
CA ALA A 190 2.56 4.24 14.03
C ALA A 190 3.18 4.53 12.67
N VAL A 191 3.34 5.81 12.32
CA VAL A 191 4.00 6.24 11.09
C VAL A 191 5.47 5.84 11.10
N ALA A 192 6.21 6.15 12.15
CA ALA A 192 7.65 5.87 12.25
C ALA A 192 7.93 4.37 12.15
N VAL A 193 7.25 3.55 12.96
CA VAL A 193 7.48 2.09 12.93
C VAL A 193 7.07 1.47 11.60
N SER A 194 5.91 1.86 11.05
CA SER A 194 5.48 1.37 9.74
C SER A 194 6.49 1.71 8.63
N THR A 195 7.00 2.94 8.64
CA THR A 195 7.99 3.42 7.66
C THR A 195 9.34 2.70 7.82
N VAL A 196 9.85 2.61 9.06
CA VAL A 196 11.14 1.97 9.33
C VAL A 196 11.10 0.48 8.99
N VAL A 197 10.06 -0.24 9.42
CA VAL A 197 9.93 -1.67 9.10
C VAL A 197 9.83 -1.88 7.59
N PHE A 198 9.05 -1.03 6.89
CA PHE A 198 8.95 -1.08 5.43
C PHE A 198 10.31 -0.90 4.76
N ALA A 199 11.08 0.10 5.17
CA ALA A 199 12.41 0.35 4.62
C ALA A 199 13.40 -0.80 4.92
N LEU A 200 13.42 -1.30 6.16
CA LEU A 200 14.33 -2.37 6.57
C LEU A 200 14.07 -3.69 5.85
N LEU A 201 12.83 -3.99 5.48
CA LEU A 201 12.50 -5.19 4.71
C LEU A 201 13.01 -5.15 3.26
N HIS A 202 13.54 -4.01 2.80
CA HIS A 202 14.18 -3.90 1.50
C HIS A 202 15.72 -4.09 1.55
N ILE A 203 16.31 -4.21 2.75
CA ILE A 203 17.75 -4.50 2.90
C ILE A 203 18.17 -5.79 2.17
N PRO A 204 17.41 -6.92 2.26
CA PRO A 204 17.78 -8.14 1.54
C PRO A 204 17.82 -7.99 0.02
N ASN A 205 17.20 -6.96 -0.53
CA ASN A 205 17.22 -6.68 -1.98
C ASN A 205 18.52 -5.96 -2.42
N GLY A 206 19.54 -5.89 -1.58
CA GLY A 206 20.83 -5.29 -1.92
C GLY A 206 20.87 -3.76 -1.90
N TYR A 207 19.81 -3.09 -1.40
CA TYR A 207 19.78 -1.62 -1.37
C TYR A 207 20.89 -1.04 -0.47
N ASN A 208 21.62 -0.07 -0.99
CA ASN A 208 22.52 0.78 -0.20
C ASN A 208 21.75 1.81 0.65
N VAL A 209 22.47 2.66 1.36
CA VAL A 209 21.86 3.67 2.24
C VAL A 209 20.90 4.61 1.50
N TRP A 210 21.22 4.97 0.25
CA TRP A 210 20.38 5.86 -0.55
C TRP A 210 19.08 5.16 -1.02
N GLY A 211 19.18 3.88 -1.40
CA GLY A 211 18.01 3.06 -1.71
C GLY A 211 17.11 2.86 -0.50
N ILE A 212 17.67 2.63 0.69
CA ILE A 212 16.89 2.53 1.93
C ILE A 212 16.21 3.86 2.28
N LEU A 213 16.90 4.99 2.11
CA LEU A 213 16.33 6.33 2.30
C LEU A 213 15.24 6.62 1.26
N ASP A 214 15.40 6.14 0.02
CA ASP A 214 14.42 6.25 -1.06
C ASP A 214 13.11 5.57 -0.67
N VAL A 215 13.18 4.28 -0.36
CA VAL A 215 12.03 3.48 0.08
C VAL A 215 11.43 4.02 1.38
N GLY A 216 12.25 4.46 2.32
CA GLY A 216 11.81 5.07 3.58
C GLY A 216 11.06 6.37 3.36
N SER A 217 11.56 7.24 2.47
CA SER A 217 10.92 8.51 2.13
C SER A 217 9.56 8.30 1.45
N PHE A 218 9.51 7.38 0.48
CA PHE A 218 8.26 6.94 -0.13
C PHE A 218 7.28 6.44 0.94
N GLY A 219 7.76 5.57 1.84
CA GLY A 219 6.97 4.99 2.92
C GLY A 219 6.39 6.02 3.88
N LEU A 220 7.18 7.03 4.23
CA LEU A 220 6.77 8.13 5.10
C LEU A 220 5.67 8.98 4.44
N ILE A 221 5.87 9.36 3.18
CA ILE A 221 4.91 10.20 2.46
C ILE A 221 3.61 9.43 2.21
N ALA A 222 3.69 8.13 1.87
CA ALA A 222 2.52 7.28 1.76
C ALA A 222 1.72 7.22 3.07
N ALA A 223 2.38 7.06 4.23
CA ALA A 223 1.72 7.10 5.53
C ALA A 223 1.01 8.44 5.79
N ILE A 224 1.65 9.57 5.43
CA ILE A 224 1.05 10.91 5.53
C ILE A 224 -0.17 11.03 4.61
N ILE A 225 -0.10 10.57 3.36
CA ILE A 225 -1.22 10.59 2.42
C ILE A 225 -2.41 9.79 2.99
N VAL A 226 -2.16 8.60 3.54
CA VAL A 226 -3.22 7.78 4.16
C VAL A 226 -3.87 8.50 5.33
N LEU A 227 -3.10 9.13 6.21
CA LEU A 227 -3.64 9.94 7.30
C LEU A 227 -4.46 11.15 6.79
N ARG A 228 -4.04 11.75 5.68
CA ARG A 228 -4.68 12.94 5.09
C ARG A 228 -5.93 12.59 4.31
N THR A 229 -5.97 11.46 3.63
CA THR A 229 -7.11 11.04 2.78
C THR A 229 -8.08 10.10 3.47
N GLY A 230 -7.64 9.44 4.55
CA GLY A 230 -8.42 8.45 5.27
C GLY A 230 -8.61 7.15 4.48
N GLY A 231 -7.66 6.77 3.61
CA GLY A 231 -7.71 5.51 2.87
C GLY A 231 -6.46 5.27 2.03
N LEU A 232 -6.35 4.04 1.51
CA LEU A 232 -5.18 3.54 0.81
C LEU A 232 -5.19 3.82 -0.70
N GLU A 233 -6.29 4.31 -1.27
CA GLU A 233 -6.49 4.34 -2.72
C GLU A 233 -5.41 5.12 -3.46
N ALA A 234 -5.01 6.28 -2.94
CA ALA A 234 -3.97 7.10 -3.54
C ALA A 234 -2.60 6.43 -3.46
N THR A 235 -2.27 5.85 -2.30
CA THR A 235 -0.95 5.24 -2.08
C THR A 235 -0.80 3.91 -2.82
N VAL A 236 -1.86 3.11 -2.90
CA VAL A 236 -1.86 1.88 -3.73
C VAL A 236 -1.61 2.21 -5.19
N LEU A 237 -2.26 3.26 -5.74
CA LEU A 237 -2.01 3.67 -7.12
C LEU A 237 -0.59 4.20 -7.31
N GLN A 238 -0.10 5.08 -6.42
CA GLN A 238 1.27 5.59 -6.50
C GLN A 238 2.28 4.45 -6.46
N HIS A 239 2.14 3.53 -5.51
CA HIS A 239 3.03 2.38 -5.35
C HIS A 239 3.03 1.48 -6.58
N ALA A 240 1.84 1.06 -7.03
CA ALA A 240 1.69 0.20 -8.20
C ALA A 240 2.31 0.82 -9.45
N PHE A 241 2.00 2.08 -9.74
CA PHE A 241 2.54 2.76 -10.93
C PHE A 241 4.03 3.03 -10.83
N ASN A 242 4.56 3.34 -9.64
CA ASN A 242 6.00 3.46 -9.43
C ASN A 242 6.72 2.16 -9.81
N ASN A 243 6.25 1.04 -9.27
CA ASN A 243 6.86 -0.27 -9.54
C ASN A 243 6.64 -0.72 -10.99
N ILE A 244 5.45 -0.48 -11.58
CA ILE A 244 5.21 -0.74 -13.00
C ILE A 244 6.21 0.04 -13.85
N MET A 245 6.42 1.33 -13.58
CA MET A 245 7.37 2.16 -14.35
C MET A 245 8.80 1.62 -14.25
N ILE A 246 9.24 1.24 -13.05
CA ILE A 246 10.56 0.64 -12.85
C ILE A 246 10.68 -0.63 -13.70
N PHE A 247 9.78 -1.60 -13.57
CA PHE A 247 9.87 -2.86 -14.30
C PHE A 247 9.69 -2.70 -15.81
N VAL A 248 8.78 -1.84 -16.28
CA VAL A 248 8.56 -1.59 -17.70
C VAL A 248 9.79 -0.97 -18.37
N LEU A 249 10.49 -0.09 -17.67
CA LEU A 249 11.70 0.54 -18.20
C LEU A 249 12.91 -0.40 -18.17
N GLN A 250 12.96 -1.33 -17.24
CA GLN A 250 14.04 -2.29 -17.08
C GLN A 250 13.88 -3.53 -17.95
N ALA A 251 12.64 -3.98 -18.18
CA ALA A 251 12.33 -5.19 -18.94
C ALA A 251 13.01 -5.27 -20.32
N PRO A 252 13.10 -4.18 -21.11
CA PRO A 252 13.84 -4.21 -22.37
C PRO A 252 15.34 -3.89 -22.23
N GLY A 253 15.83 -3.66 -21.04
CA GLY A 253 17.20 -3.19 -20.79
C GLY A 253 17.40 -1.69 -21.03
N TRP A 254 16.32 -0.92 -21.12
CA TRP A 254 16.39 0.54 -21.36
C TRP A 254 16.89 1.33 -20.16
N SER A 255 16.78 0.82 -18.95
CA SER A 255 17.05 1.62 -17.74
C SER A 255 18.51 1.69 -17.34
N GLY A 256 19.45 1.05 -17.99
CA GLY A 256 20.84 1.06 -17.54
C GLY A 256 21.05 0.75 -16.03
N ILE A 257 19.96 0.51 -15.31
CA ILE A 257 20.00 0.02 -13.94
C ILE A 257 20.22 -1.48 -14.06
N ASP A 258 21.44 -1.90 -13.83
CA ASP A 258 21.77 -3.31 -13.74
C ASP A 258 21.23 -3.85 -12.41
N LEU A 259 20.01 -4.42 -12.46
CA LEU A 259 19.43 -5.09 -11.29
C LEU A 259 20.07 -6.47 -11.04
N SER A 260 20.84 -7.00 -12.01
CA SER A 260 21.61 -8.24 -11.83
C SER A 260 22.87 -8.03 -10.99
N SER A 261 23.34 -6.79 -10.90
CA SER A 261 24.39 -6.44 -9.94
C SER A 261 23.77 -6.29 -8.56
N GLN A 262 24.41 -6.81 -7.54
CA GLN A 262 24.07 -6.61 -6.12
C GLN A 262 24.05 -5.12 -5.70
N ASP A 263 24.19 -4.24 -6.62
CA ASP A 263 24.24 -2.81 -6.51
C ASP A 263 22.91 -2.18 -6.97
N ALA A 264 21.82 -2.47 -6.25
CA ALA A 264 20.68 -1.55 -6.23
C ALA A 264 21.17 -0.22 -5.58
N ASN A 265 22.23 0.33 -6.16
CA ASN A 265 22.94 1.49 -5.66
C ASN A 265 22.12 2.74 -5.97
N GLY A 266 21.17 3.02 -5.08
CA GLY A 266 20.59 4.34 -5.02
C GLY A 266 21.68 5.40 -4.96
N THR A 267 21.40 6.55 -5.54
CA THR A 267 22.26 7.73 -5.45
C THR A 267 21.53 8.83 -4.67
N ILE A 268 22.27 9.81 -4.17
CA ILE A 268 21.64 10.99 -3.56
C ILE A 268 20.71 11.70 -4.55
N GLY A 269 21.06 11.73 -5.83
CA GLY A 269 20.22 12.30 -6.89
C GLY A 269 18.91 11.51 -7.06
N GLY A 270 18.98 10.19 -7.13
CA GLY A 270 17.81 9.30 -7.20
C GLY A 270 16.88 9.52 -5.99
N TRP A 271 17.45 9.49 -4.78
CA TRP A 271 16.70 9.77 -3.57
C TRP A 271 16.00 11.14 -3.58
N LEU A 272 16.69 12.21 -4.01
CA LEU A 272 16.09 13.55 -4.09
C LEU A 272 14.94 13.59 -5.12
N VAL A 273 15.04 12.86 -6.21
CA VAL A 273 13.96 12.76 -7.21
C VAL A 273 12.74 12.03 -6.64
N THR A 274 12.93 10.89 -5.99
CA THR A 274 11.83 10.16 -5.35
C THR A 274 11.17 10.99 -4.26
N LEU A 275 11.96 11.65 -3.42
CA LEU A 275 11.46 12.56 -2.40
C LEU A 275 10.64 13.70 -3.04
N GLY A 276 11.19 14.36 -4.08
CA GLY A 276 10.53 15.46 -4.77
C GLY A 276 9.24 15.07 -5.46
N THR A 277 9.25 13.95 -6.19
CA THR A 277 8.07 13.41 -6.89
C THR A 277 7.00 12.91 -5.92
N SER A 278 7.39 12.30 -4.80
CA SER A 278 6.47 11.88 -3.75
C SER A 278 5.82 13.07 -3.04
N LEU A 279 6.57 14.14 -2.76
CA LEU A 279 6.05 15.39 -2.20
C LEU A 279 5.08 16.09 -3.19
N LEU A 280 5.44 16.11 -4.46
CA LEU A 280 4.57 16.64 -5.52
C LEU A 280 3.28 15.83 -5.61
N TYR A 281 3.38 14.49 -5.61
CA TYR A 281 2.21 13.61 -5.58
C TYR A 281 1.29 13.92 -4.40
N TRP A 282 1.85 13.98 -3.19
CA TRP A 282 1.08 14.36 -2.00
C TRP A 282 0.40 15.71 -2.16
N GLY A 283 1.11 16.74 -2.65
CA GLY A 283 0.54 18.07 -2.92
C GLY A 283 -0.64 18.00 -3.88
N MET A 284 -0.50 17.27 -4.99
CA MET A 284 -1.58 17.08 -5.98
C MET A 284 -2.78 16.35 -5.38
N VAL A 285 -2.54 15.27 -4.63
CA VAL A 285 -3.59 14.51 -3.94
C VAL A 285 -4.32 15.39 -2.91
N GLU A 286 -3.59 16.21 -2.17
CA GLU A 286 -4.19 17.12 -1.18
C GLU A 286 -5.06 18.20 -1.85
N VAL A 287 -4.61 18.81 -2.94
CA VAL A 287 -5.39 19.76 -3.74
C VAL A 287 -6.65 19.09 -4.29
N LEU A 288 -6.48 17.90 -4.89
CA LEU A 288 -7.58 17.12 -5.45
C LEU A 288 -8.61 16.74 -4.37
N ALA A 289 -8.14 16.31 -3.20
CA ALA A 289 -9.01 15.94 -2.09
C ALA A 289 -9.82 17.13 -1.55
N ARG A 290 -9.23 18.34 -1.54
CA ARG A 290 -9.94 19.58 -1.18
C ARG A 290 -10.96 19.96 -2.24
N TRP A 291 -10.56 19.95 -3.51
CA TRP A 291 -11.42 20.28 -4.63
C TRP A 291 -12.63 19.34 -4.73
N ARG A 292 -12.40 18.03 -4.57
CA ARG A 292 -13.46 17.00 -4.59
C ARG A 292 -14.23 16.91 -3.27
N ARG A 293 -13.89 17.72 -2.27
CA ARG A 293 -14.49 17.70 -0.93
C ARG A 293 -14.52 16.29 -0.36
N LEU A 294 -13.38 15.59 -0.49
CA LEU A 294 -13.24 14.20 -0.05
C LEU A 294 -13.66 14.08 1.41
N ASP A 295 -14.62 13.21 1.67
CA ASP A 295 -14.98 12.86 3.04
C ASP A 295 -13.89 11.98 3.65
N ARG A 296 -13.16 12.57 4.59
CA ARG A 296 -11.99 12.00 5.25
C ARG A 296 -12.33 11.45 6.63
N ARG A 297 -13.59 11.57 7.06
CA ARG A 297 -14.03 11.22 8.39
C ARG A 297 -14.75 9.89 8.37
N PHE A 298 -14.61 9.17 9.47
CA PHE A 298 -15.46 8.04 9.76
C PHE A 298 -16.90 8.52 10.00
N ALA A 299 -17.84 8.05 9.20
CA ALA A 299 -19.25 8.31 9.44
C ALA A 299 -19.76 7.27 10.44
N GLY A 300 -19.78 7.62 11.73
CA GLY A 300 -20.17 6.72 12.82
C GLY A 300 -21.52 6.02 12.61
N ALA A 301 -22.49 6.70 11.95
CA ALA A 301 -23.79 6.13 11.60
C ALA A 301 -23.74 5.07 10.49
N ALA A 302 -22.66 5.02 9.69
CA ALA A 302 -22.47 4.07 8.60
C ALA A 302 -21.55 2.89 8.99
N ALA A 303 -21.14 2.82 10.27
CA ALA A 303 -20.35 1.68 10.74
C ALA A 303 -21.15 0.39 10.57
N PRO A 304 -20.56 -0.65 9.98
CA PRO A 304 -21.21 -1.94 9.94
C PRO A 304 -21.54 -2.41 11.36
N ARG A 305 -22.76 -2.86 11.60
CA ARG A 305 -23.12 -3.49 12.87
C ARG A 305 -22.42 -4.83 12.94
N PHE A 306 -21.45 -4.98 13.85
CA PHE A 306 -20.77 -6.25 14.08
C PHE A 306 -21.66 -7.14 14.97
N ARG A 307 -21.94 -8.35 14.47
CA ARG A 307 -22.50 -9.42 15.30
C ARG A 307 -21.31 -10.19 15.91
N GLY A 308 -20.95 -9.87 17.14
CA GLY A 308 -19.86 -10.52 17.85
C GLY A 308 -19.24 -9.66 18.95
N PRO A 309 -18.25 -10.16 19.70
CA PRO A 309 -17.55 -9.33 20.66
C PRO A 309 -16.98 -8.10 19.97
N THR A 310 -17.15 -6.94 20.61
CA THR A 310 -16.72 -5.64 20.08
C THR A 310 -15.25 -5.75 19.66
N PRO A 311 -14.91 -5.46 18.40
CA PRO A 311 -13.52 -5.46 17.98
C PRO A 311 -12.70 -4.49 18.84
N VAL A 312 -11.41 -4.77 19.04
CA VAL A 312 -10.52 -3.94 19.88
C VAL A 312 -10.57 -2.46 19.47
N TRP A 313 -10.75 -2.17 18.18
CA TRP A 313 -10.90 -0.81 17.65
C TRP A 313 -12.25 -0.13 18.01
N ALA A 314 -13.31 -0.87 18.27
CA ALA A 314 -14.59 -0.33 18.71
C ALA A 314 -14.64 -0.12 20.23
N GLY A 315 -13.70 -0.66 20.98
CA GLY A 315 -13.57 -0.56 22.43
C GLY A 315 -12.78 0.64 22.94
N GLY A 316 -12.86 1.80 22.28
CA GLY A 316 -12.23 3.04 22.75
C GLY A 316 -10.83 3.34 22.20
N GLY A 317 -10.31 2.53 21.29
CA GLY A 317 -9.11 2.85 20.53
C GLY A 317 -9.36 4.07 19.63
N ARG A 318 -8.57 5.12 19.80
CA ARG A 318 -8.72 6.36 19.04
C ARG A 318 -8.00 6.22 17.70
N TRP A 319 -8.76 6.09 16.62
CA TRP A 319 -8.22 6.06 15.27
C TRP A 319 -7.82 7.44 14.77
N PHE A 320 -6.84 7.49 13.88
CA PHE A 320 -6.31 8.72 13.32
C PHE A 320 -7.21 9.27 12.20
N GLY A 321 -7.78 10.45 12.40
CA GLY A 321 -8.51 11.18 11.37
C GLY A 321 -7.86 12.54 11.10
N PRO A 322 -7.80 13.02 9.85
CA PRO A 322 -7.38 14.39 9.55
C PRO A 322 -8.39 15.37 10.16
N GLY A 323 -7.91 16.38 10.86
CA GLY A 323 -8.74 17.46 11.36
C GLY A 323 -9.06 17.48 12.84
N GLY A 324 -8.24 16.85 13.69
CA GLY A 324 -8.26 17.11 15.13
C GLY A 324 -9.35 16.43 15.96
N THR A 325 -10.37 15.86 15.36
CA THR A 325 -11.36 15.07 16.08
C THR A 325 -11.01 13.59 15.91
N GLY A 326 -10.53 12.95 16.97
CA GLY A 326 -10.44 11.49 17.01
C GLY A 326 -11.74 10.90 16.48
N TRP A 327 -11.69 9.70 15.99
CA TRP A 327 -12.88 8.93 15.71
C TRP A 327 -13.79 9.10 16.91
N ALA A 328 -15.02 9.54 16.67
CA ALA A 328 -15.98 9.63 17.73
C ALA A 328 -15.96 8.31 18.49
N SER A 329 -15.78 8.35 19.79
CA SER A 329 -16.09 7.23 20.67
C SER A 329 -17.38 6.63 20.16
N ALA A 330 -17.40 5.32 19.94
CA ALA A 330 -18.66 4.64 19.67
C ALA A 330 -19.70 5.18 20.67
N PRO A 331 -20.91 5.52 20.24
CA PRO A 331 -21.91 6.00 21.16
C PRO A 331 -21.94 5.02 22.34
N ALA A 332 -21.84 5.55 23.54
CA ALA A 332 -21.95 4.77 24.75
C ALA A 332 -23.16 3.84 24.55
N ARG A 333 -23.01 2.55 24.87
CA ARG A 333 -24.14 1.63 24.88
C ARG A 333 -25.26 2.33 25.61
N LEU A 334 -26.37 2.54 24.95
CA LEU A 334 -27.62 2.71 25.65
C LEU A 334 -27.76 1.42 26.46
N ASP A 335 -27.66 1.55 27.79
CA ASP A 335 -27.88 0.45 28.72
C ASP A 335 -29.25 -0.15 28.40
N GLU A 336 -29.27 -1.36 27.87
CA GLU A 336 -30.47 -2.19 27.81
C GLU A 336 -30.83 -2.81 29.17
N THR A 337 -30.49 -2.13 30.27
CA THR A 337 -30.85 -2.56 31.63
C THR A 337 -31.75 -1.54 32.34
N ALA A 338 -32.76 -1.01 31.64
CA ALA A 338 -33.84 -0.32 32.29
C ALA A 338 -35.15 -0.74 31.63
N GLY A 339 -35.68 -1.87 32.03
CA GLY A 339 -36.92 -2.34 31.47
C GLY A 339 -37.38 -3.67 32.04
N SER A 340 -37.39 -3.83 33.35
CA SER A 340 -38.29 -4.77 34.03
C SER A 340 -38.54 -4.29 35.44
N ALA A 341 -39.50 -3.43 35.60
CA ALA A 341 -40.21 -3.25 36.85
C ALA A 341 -41.67 -2.92 36.52
N ASP A 342 -42.44 -3.91 36.74
CA ASP A 342 -43.82 -3.98 37.15
C ASP A 342 -44.80 -2.84 36.89
N GLY A 343 -45.98 -3.33 36.45
CA GLY A 343 -47.17 -2.60 36.23
C GLY A 343 -47.78 -1.99 37.49
N ALA A 344 -48.63 -1.05 37.26
CA ALA A 344 -49.94 -0.88 37.87
C ALA A 344 -50.55 0.45 37.41
N ASP A 345 -51.76 0.33 36.93
CA ASP A 345 -52.88 1.24 36.94
C ASP A 345 -52.67 2.76 36.94
N ALA A 346 -53.15 3.41 35.91
CA ALA A 346 -54.13 4.50 36.09
C ALA A 346 -54.72 4.97 34.76
N ALA A 347 -55.99 5.16 34.78
CA ALA A 347 -56.94 5.48 33.73
C ALA A 347 -56.77 6.86 33.05
N PRO A 348 -57.50 7.13 31.96
CA PRO A 348 -57.31 8.26 31.09
C PRO A 348 -57.97 9.54 31.60
N VAL A 349 -57.32 10.68 31.36
CA VAL A 349 -57.98 12.00 31.49
C VAL A 349 -57.99 12.68 30.14
N ASP A 350 -59.20 12.86 29.69
CA ASP A 350 -59.67 13.64 28.56
C ASP A 350 -59.45 15.15 28.70
N ASN A 351 -59.49 15.83 27.60
CA ASN A 351 -59.79 17.25 27.36
C ASN A 351 -58.63 18.05 26.70
N ALA A 352 -58.79 18.31 25.48
CA ALA A 352 -59.64 19.25 24.76
C ALA A 352 -59.06 20.67 24.63
N VAL A 353 -58.89 21.05 23.36
CA VAL A 353 -59.16 22.37 22.74
C VAL A 353 -58.28 23.58 23.09
N GLY A 354 -57.74 24.18 22.07
CA GLY A 354 -57.25 25.55 22.06
C GLY A 354 -56.53 25.97 20.78
N VAL A 355 -57.34 26.38 19.83
CA VAL A 355 -57.04 27.02 18.52
C VAL A 355 -56.52 28.45 18.74
N VAL A 356 -55.88 29.03 17.66
CA VAL A 356 -55.58 30.46 17.35
C VAL A 356 -54.11 30.80 17.62
N GLY A 357 -53.34 31.37 16.70
CA GLY A 357 -53.50 32.02 15.45
C GLY A 357 -52.16 32.73 15.12
N ARG A 358 -51.92 32.90 13.85
CA ARG A 358 -50.79 33.65 13.25
C ARG A 358 -50.91 35.18 13.58
N PRO A 359 -49.88 35.97 13.28
CA PRO A 359 -49.24 36.12 11.99
C PRO A 359 -47.75 35.77 11.91
#